data_f2ab86bba0858df4fa83fd7a6186d617
#
_entry.id   f2ab86bba0858df4fa83fd7a6186d617
#
_cell.length_a   1.000
_cell.length_b   1.000
_cell.length_c   1.000
_cell.angle_alpha   90.00
_cell.angle_beta   90.00
_cell.angle_gamma   90.00
#
_symmetry.space_group_name_H-M   'P 1'
#
loop_
_entity.id
_entity.type
_entity.pdbx_description
1 polymer ?
#
loop_
_entity_poly.entity_id
_entity_poly.type
_entity_poly.pdbx_seq_one_letter_code
_entity_poly.pdbx_strand_id
1 'polypeptide(L)'
;MSDQGEEFDYIIVGAGSSGCVLASRLSEDPNVSVLVVEAGGADKSFLFRWPAGFAKMTKGIASWGWSTVPQKHLNDRVLWYTQAKVLGGGSTINAQVYTRGNARDYDAWGEAGCEG
;
A
#
# COMPACT_ATOMS: atom_id res chain seq x y z
N MET A 1 -5.83 -5.93 -38.80
CA MET A 1 -6.49 -5.16 -37.76
C MET A 1 -5.39 -4.48 -36.99
N SER A 2 -5.26 -3.15 -37.16
CA SER A 2 -4.29 -2.36 -36.39
C SER A 2 -4.74 -2.39 -34.92
N ASP A 3 -3.92 -2.97 -34.09
CA ASP A 3 -4.04 -2.87 -32.64
C ASP A 3 -3.76 -1.40 -32.28
N GLN A 4 -4.80 -0.57 -32.32
CA GLN A 4 -4.74 0.80 -31.83
C GLN A 4 -4.84 0.68 -30.31
N GLY A 5 -3.68 0.57 -29.64
CA GLY A 5 -3.61 0.61 -28.20
C GLY A 5 -4.29 1.88 -27.67
N GLU A 6 -5.00 1.78 -26.56
CA GLU A 6 -5.51 2.97 -25.87
C GLU A 6 -4.32 3.80 -25.37
N GLU A 7 -4.31 5.10 -25.68
CA GLU A 7 -3.29 6.05 -25.23
C GLU A 7 -3.82 6.83 -24.02
N PHE A 8 -2.99 7.01 -23.01
CA PHE A 8 -3.27 7.80 -21.83
C PHE A 8 -2.13 8.79 -21.58
N ASP A 9 -2.46 9.99 -21.10
CA ASP A 9 -1.46 10.99 -20.73
C ASP A 9 -0.60 10.53 -19.55
N TYR A 10 -1.21 9.79 -18.60
CA TYR A 10 -0.52 9.24 -17.44
C TYR A 10 -0.94 7.80 -17.16
N ILE A 11 0.03 6.97 -16.82
CA ILE A 11 -0.20 5.60 -16.33
C ILE A 11 0.36 5.50 -14.91
N ILE A 12 -0.51 5.21 -13.94
CA ILE A 12 -0.16 5.03 -12.53
C ILE A 12 -0.19 3.55 -12.21
N VAL A 13 0.96 3.01 -11.80
CA VAL A 13 1.08 1.61 -11.42
C VAL A 13 0.92 1.47 -9.91
N GLY A 14 -0.17 0.86 -9.49
CA GLY A 14 -0.58 0.68 -8.11
C GLY A 14 -1.55 1.76 -7.61
N ALA A 15 -2.75 1.33 -7.22
CA ALA A 15 -3.77 2.18 -6.62
C ALA A 15 -3.71 2.16 -5.08
N GLY A 16 -2.51 2.25 -4.52
CA GLY A 16 -2.29 2.46 -3.10
C GLY A 16 -2.49 3.93 -2.69
N SER A 17 -2.11 4.28 -1.46
CA SER A 17 -2.30 5.64 -0.91
C SER A 17 -1.75 6.73 -1.82
N SER A 18 -0.52 6.57 -2.31
CA SER A 18 0.13 7.55 -3.21
C SER A 18 -0.50 7.56 -4.61
N GLY A 19 -0.78 6.36 -5.18
CA GLY A 19 -1.38 6.25 -6.50
C GLY A 19 -2.78 6.86 -6.56
N CYS A 20 -3.58 6.69 -5.51
CA CYS A 20 -4.90 7.32 -5.41
C CYS A 20 -4.81 8.86 -5.36
N VAL A 21 -3.80 9.41 -4.67
CA VAL A 21 -3.59 10.87 -4.65
C VAL A 21 -3.18 11.37 -6.03
N LEU A 22 -2.22 10.70 -6.68
CA LEU A 22 -1.80 11.06 -8.03
C LEU A 22 -2.96 10.98 -9.02
N ALA A 23 -3.73 9.88 -8.99
CA ALA A 23 -4.90 9.69 -9.85
C ALA A 23 -5.90 10.84 -9.68
N SER A 24 -6.22 11.18 -8.44
CA SER A 24 -7.15 12.26 -8.12
C SER A 24 -6.65 13.60 -8.62
N ARG A 25 -5.37 13.92 -8.40
CA ARG A 25 -4.82 15.24 -8.76
C ARG A 25 -4.59 15.41 -10.25
N LEU A 26 -4.09 14.39 -10.92
CA LEU A 26 -3.85 14.46 -12.37
C LEU A 26 -5.15 14.48 -13.18
N SER A 27 -6.22 13.88 -12.66
CA SER A 27 -7.53 13.87 -13.33
C SER A 27 -8.42 15.09 -12.99
N GLU A 28 -7.91 16.07 -12.25
CA GLU A 28 -8.64 17.35 -12.02
C GLU A 28 -8.81 18.15 -13.32
N ASP A 29 -7.87 18.03 -14.25
CA ASP A 29 -8.02 18.58 -15.59
C ASP A 29 -8.83 17.60 -16.46
N PRO A 30 -10.03 17.98 -16.94
CA PRO A 30 -10.87 17.10 -17.75
C PRO A 30 -10.27 16.74 -19.12
N ASN A 31 -9.21 17.43 -19.55
CA ASN A 31 -8.51 17.12 -20.79
C ASN A 31 -7.38 16.10 -20.60
N VAL A 32 -7.10 15.69 -19.36
CA VAL A 32 -6.05 14.74 -19.01
C VAL A 32 -6.65 13.37 -18.77
N SER A 33 -6.16 12.38 -19.50
CA SER A 33 -6.53 10.97 -19.35
C SER A 33 -5.55 10.25 -18.44
N VAL A 34 -6.05 9.57 -17.41
CA VAL A 34 -5.24 8.87 -16.41
C VAL A 34 -5.69 7.40 -16.32
N LEU A 35 -4.75 6.49 -16.60
CA LEU A 35 -4.94 5.06 -16.37
C LEU A 35 -4.33 4.67 -15.02
N VAL A 36 -5.10 3.98 -14.17
CA VAL A 36 -4.59 3.38 -12.94
C VAL A 36 -4.60 1.86 -13.08
N VAL A 37 -3.45 1.22 -12.92
CA VAL A 37 -3.28 -0.23 -12.99
C VAL A 37 -3.06 -0.77 -11.57
N GLU A 38 -3.99 -1.58 -11.08
CA GLU A 38 -3.93 -2.18 -9.73
C GLU A 38 -3.92 -3.71 -9.84
N ALA A 39 -2.99 -4.35 -9.14
CA ALA A 39 -2.86 -5.81 -9.13
C ALA A 39 -3.92 -6.51 -8.26
N GLY A 40 -4.47 -5.78 -7.30
CA GLY A 40 -5.50 -6.29 -6.40
C GLY A 40 -6.91 -6.10 -6.92
N GLY A 41 -7.86 -6.68 -6.21
CA GLY A 41 -9.28 -6.48 -6.49
C GLY A 41 -9.83 -5.19 -5.90
N ALA A 42 -11.10 -4.92 -6.21
CA ALA A 42 -11.83 -3.82 -5.60
C ALA A 42 -12.12 -4.10 -4.12
N ASP A 43 -12.22 -3.04 -3.33
CA ASP A 43 -12.50 -3.02 -1.89
C ASP A 43 -13.98 -3.29 -1.53
N LYS A 44 -14.60 -4.25 -2.23
CA LYS A 44 -16.05 -4.53 -2.09
C LYS A 44 -16.42 -5.33 -0.85
N SER A 45 -15.46 -5.98 -0.18
CA SER A 45 -15.75 -6.76 1.02
C SER A 45 -16.20 -5.87 2.17
N PHE A 46 -17.23 -6.29 2.92
CA PHE A 46 -17.67 -5.59 4.13
C PHE A 46 -16.55 -5.50 5.18
N LEU A 47 -15.59 -6.42 5.15
CA LEU A 47 -14.44 -6.41 6.06
C LEU A 47 -13.61 -5.12 5.96
N PHE A 48 -13.55 -4.48 4.79
CA PHE A 48 -12.84 -3.21 4.63
C PHE A 48 -13.53 -2.03 5.31
N ARG A 49 -14.85 -2.15 5.55
CA ARG A 49 -15.67 -1.12 6.21
C ARG A 49 -15.84 -1.38 7.70
N TRP A 50 -15.46 -2.56 8.17
CA TRP A 50 -15.60 -2.95 9.57
C TRP A 50 -14.25 -2.79 10.29
N PRO A 51 -14.13 -1.92 11.33
CA PRO A 51 -12.86 -1.68 12.02
C PRO A 51 -12.18 -2.94 12.52
N ALA A 52 -12.93 -3.91 13.05
CA ALA A 52 -12.38 -5.21 13.49
C ALA A 52 -11.96 -6.13 12.31
N GLY A 53 -12.31 -5.79 11.09
CA GLY A 53 -11.99 -6.57 9.89
C GLY A 53 -10.50 -6.65 9.60
N PHE A 54 -9.69 -5.66 10.05
CA PHE A 54 -8.25 -5.61 9.80
C PHE A 54 -7.54 -6.91 10.23
N ALA A 55 -7.96 -7.52 11.33
CA ALA A 55 -7.35 -8.75 11.85
C ALA A 55 -7.42 -9.94 10.87
N LYS A 56 -8.44 -9.97 10.00
CA LYS A 56 -8.56 -10.97 8.93
C LYS A 56 -7.85 -10.54 7.65
N MET A 57 -7.78 -9.25 7.38
CA MET A 57 -7.14 -8.72 6.17
C MET A 57 -5.62 -8.86 6.23
N THR A 58 -5.01 -8.70 7.40
CA THR A 58 -3.57 -8.85 7.60
C THR A 58 -3.06 -10.28 7.34
N LYS A 59 -3.94 -11.29 7.32
CA LYS A 59 -3.58 -12.71 7.17
C LYS A 59 -3.97 -13.35 5.83
N GLY A 60 -4.20 -12.56 4.79
CA GLY A 60 -4.33 -13.16 3.47
C GLY A 60 -5.42 -12.60 2.56
N ILE A 61 -6.51 -12.08 3.07
CA ILE A 61 -7.52 -11.41 2.26
C ILE A 61 -6.96 -10.05 1.86
N ALA A 62 -6.75 -9.82 0.57
CA ALA A 62 -6.19 -8.58 0.06
C ALA A 62 -4.70 -8.32 0.41
N SER A 63 -3.92 -9.38 0.63
CA SER A 63 -2.47 -9.34 0.81
C SER A 63 -1.75 -10.14 -0.27
N TRP A 64 -0.50 -9.75 -0.57
CA TRP A 64 0.39 -10.52 -1.43
C TRP A 64 0.80 -11.87 -0.81
N GLY A 65 0.62 -12.06 0.50
CA GLY A 65 0.95 -13.30 1.19
C GLY A 65 2.45 -13.51 1.38
N TRP A 66 3.25 -12.45 1.42
CA TRP A 66 4.69 -12.56 1.59
C TRP A 66 5.10 -12.89 3.01
N SER A 67 6.25 -13.56 3.13
CA SER A 67 6.96 -13.80 4.38
C SER A 67 8.42 -13.44 4.22
N THR A 68 9.08 -13.11 5.31
CA THR A 68 10.53 -12.91 5.29
C THR A 68 11.25 -14.24 5.10
N VAL A 69 12.51 -14.19 4.65
CA VAL A 69 13.43 -15.29 4.88
C VAL A 69 13.68 -15.47 6.38
N PRO A 70 14.20 -16.63 6.83
CA PRO A 70 14.59 -16.81 8.23
C PRO A 70 15.50 -15.68 8.70
N GLN A 71 15.14 -15.04 9.80
CA GLN A 71 15.84 -13.88 10.35
C GLN A 71 16.88 -14.36 11.38
N LYS A 72 18.13 -14.45 10.99
CA LYS A 72 19.24 -14.98 11.80
C LYS A 72 19.32 -14.35 13.20
N HIS A 73 19.14 -13.04 13.32
CA HIS A 73 19.21 -12.34 14.60
C HIS A 73 17.92 -12.40 15.42
N LEU A 74 16.89 -13.11 14.93
CA LEU A 74 15.63 -13.37 15.60
C LEU A 74 15.38 -14.88 15.77
N ASN A 75 16.42 -15.67 16.00
CA ASN A 75 16.36 -17.11 16.14
C ASN A 75 15.74 -17.81 14.91
N ASP A 76 16.17 -17.40 13.73
CA ASP A 76 15.70 -17.91 12.42
C ASP A 76 14.18 -17.80 12.21
N ARG A 77 13.52 -16.92 12.93
CA ARG A 77 12.08 -16.73 12.82
C ARG A 77 11.69 -16.19 11.45
N VAL A 78 10.70 -16.81 10.83
CA VAL A 78 10.02 -16.32 9.63
C VAL A 78 8.86 -15.44 10.07
N LEU A 79 8.83 -14.21 9.59
CA LEU A 79 7.77 -13.24 9.89
C LEU A 79 6.85 -13.10 8.68
N TRP A 80 5.55 -13.08 8.93
CA TRP A 80 4.57 -12.70 7.95
C TRP A 80 4.71 -11.22 7.63
N TYR A 81 4.84 -10.89 6.34
CA TYR A 81 4.98 -9.51 5.88
C TYR A 81 3.70 -9.07 5.14
N THR A 82 2.85 -8.36 5.84
CA THR A 82 1.59 -7.90 5.27
C THR A 82 1.83 -6.75 4.29
N GLN A 83 1.55 -7.01 3.03
CA GLN A 83 1.57 -6.01 1.97
C GLN A 83 0.26 -6.08 1.21
N ALA A 84 -0.42 -4.95 1.07
CA ALA A 84 -1.74 -4.91 0.46
C ALA A 84 -1.73 -5.25 -1.03
N LYS A 85 -2.76 -5.99 -1.46
CA LYS A 85 -3.08 -6.26 -2.86
C LYS A 85 -4.57 -5.99 -3.06
N VAL A 86 -4.93 -4.72 -3.09
CA VAL A 86 -6.31 -4.25 -3.17
C VAL A 86 -6.32 -2.77 -3.51
N LEU A 87 -7.38 -2.30 -4.14
CA LEU A 87 -7.64 -0.88 -4.37
C LEU A 87 -7.59 -0.09 -3.04
N GLY A 88 -6.85 1.02 -3.00
CA GLY A 88 -6.55 1.79 -1.79
C GLY A 88 -5.29 1.33 -1.05
N GLY A 89 -4.75 0.15 -1.39
CA GLY A 89 -3.49 -0.34 -0.84
C GLY A 89 -3.48 -0.51 0.67
N GLY A 90 -2.37 -0.12 1.30
CA GLY A 90 -2.18 -0.21 2.74
C GLY A 90 -3.22 0.55 3.57
N SER A 91 -3.76 1.66 3.03
CA SER A 91 -4.81 2.44 3.68
C SER A 91 -6.12 1.65 3.84
N THR A 92 -6.37 0.68 2.94
CA THR A 92 -7.58 -0.16 2.99
C THR A 92 -7.48 -1.27 4.04
N ILE A 93 -6.26 -1.73 4.39
CA ILE A 93 -6.07 -2.90 5.28
C ILE A 93 -5.33 -2.60 6.58
N ASN A 94 -4.90 -1.38 6.84
CA ASN A 94 -4.17 -1.03 8.04
C ASN A 94 -5.04 -1.20 9.31
N ALA A 95 -4.39 -1.22 10.46
CA ALA A 95 -5.08 -1.39 11.76
C ALA A 95 -5.65 -0.07 12.31
N GLN A 96 -5.55 1.04 11.58
CA GLN A 96 -6.04 2.37 11.97
C GLN A 96 -5.48 2.86 13.31
N VAL A 97 -4.29 2.41 13.69
CA VAL A 97 -3.61 2.84 14.91
C VAL A 97 -2.95 4.19 14.67
N TYR A 98 -3.33 5.16 15.48
CA TYR A 98 -2.70 6.47 15.50
C TYR A 98 -1.84 6.60 16.76
N THR A 99 -0.53 6.55 16.58
CA THR A 99 0.44 6.75 17.67
C THR A 99 1.70 7.41 17.13
N ARG A 100 2.32 8.24 17.95
CA ARG A 100 3.62 8.81 17.63
C ARG A 100 4.72 7.79 17.93
N GLY A 101 5.77 7.80 17.12
CA GLY A 101 7.02 7.12 17.46
C GLY A 101 7.69 7.73 18.68
N ASN A 102 8.58 6.97 19.32
CA ASN A 102 9.38 7.48 20.41
C ASN A 102 10.43 8.48 19.89
N ALA A 103 10.51 9.66 20.48
CA ALA A 103 11.44 10.71 20.05
C ALA A 103 12.90 10.21 20.02
N ARG A 104 13.29 9.39 21.00
CA ARG A 104 14.66 8.83 21.08
C ARG A 104 15.05 7.97 19.89
N ASP A 105 14.06 7.31 19.23
CA ASP A 105 14.34 6.48 18.05
C ASP A 105 14.72 7.38 16.87
N TYR A 106 14.04 8.53 16.74
CA TYR A 106 14.36 9.52 15.70
C TYR A 106 15.69 10.21 15.97
N ASP A 107 15.97 10.56 17.24
CA ASP A 107 17.23 11.16 17.64
C ASP A 107 18.40 10.20 17.33
N ALA A 108 18.23 8.90 17.62
CA ALA A 108 19.24 7.88 17.32
C ALA A 108 19.48 7.71 15.80
N TRP A 109 18.45 7.91 14.97
CA TRP A 109 18.62 7.92 13.50
C TRP A 109 19.45 9.14 13.05
N GLY A 110 19.20 10.30 13.62
CA GLY A 110 20.02 11.49 13.38
C GLY A 110 21.48 11.27 13.77
N GLU A 111 21.74 10.72 14.97
CA GLU A 111 23.08 10.37 15.45
C GLU A 111 23.77 9.33 14.54
N ALA A 112 23.01 8.44 13.91
CA ALA A 112 23.52 7.48 12.94
C ALA A 112 23.75 8.06 11.53
N GLY A 113 23.57 9.37 11.34
CA GLY A 113 23.82 10.06 10.07
C GLY A 113 22.59 10.12 9.15
N CYS A 114 21.40 9.79 9.61
CA CYS A 114 20.15 9.97 8.86
C CYS A 114 19.58 11.36 9.18
N GLU A 115 20.25 12.40 8.69
CA GLU A 115 19.78 13.77 8.84
C GLU A 115 18.57 14.00 7.92
N GLY A 116 17.44 14.45 8.47
CA GLY A 116 16.19 14.76 7.77
C GLY A 116 15.95 16.25 7.60
#